data_b2488acb658776ac29e650684f5b600d
#
_entry.id   b2488acb658776ac29e650684f5b600d
#
_cell.length_a   1.000
_cell.length_b   1.000
_cell.length_c   1.000
_cell.angle_alpha   90.00
_cell.angle_beta   90.00
_cell.angle_gamma   90.00
#
_symmetry.space_group_name_H-M   'P 1'
#
loop_
_entity.id
_entity.type
_entity.pdbx_description
1 polymer ?
#
loop_
_entity_poly.entity_id
_entity_poly.type
_entity_poly.pdbx_seq_one_letter_code
_entity_poly.pdbx_strand_id
1 'polypeptide(L)'
;MPDKKVDRLSRVPLFAGVSRRELEFVASLVDEVSLKPGQTLITEGQPTEAFFILESGHVEVTRGGKPVNRLGPGDFFGEIGMLDRGTATATVVTDGPVEAIVLSHTQFRDAIKANDNLALQVIAAMAKRLRADAGT
;
A
#
# COMPACT_ATOMS: atom_id res chain seq x y z
N MET A 1 3.69 -17.91 -21.24
CA MET A 1 2.41 -17.43 -20.71
C MET A 1 2.61 -16.11 -20.00
N PRO A 2 1.81 -15.11 -20.29
CA PRO A 2 1.87 -13.88 -19.49
C PRO A 2 1.47 -14.18 -18.05
N ASP A 3 2.21 -13.63 -17.13
CA ASP A 3 1.88 -13.75 -15.71
C ASP A 3 0.78 -12.72 -15.41
N LYS A 4 -0.41 -13.20 -15.06
CA LYS A 4 -1.56 -12.34 -14.74
C LYS A 4 -1.29 -11.42 -13.56
N LYS A 5 -0.51 -11.90 -12.59
CA LYS A 5 -0.12 -11.12 -11.42
C LYS A 5 0.75 -9.94 -11.84
N VAL A 6 1.74 -10.17 -12.70
CA VAL A 6 2.59 -9.12 -13.25
C VAL A 6 1.76 -8.11 -14.03
N ASP A 7 0.81 -8.57 -14.83
CA ASP A 7 -0.07 -7.68 -15.59
C ASP A 7 -0.91 -6.79 -14.67
N ARG A 8 -1.43 -7.35 -13.57
CA ARG A 8 -2.17 -6.56 -12.58
C ARG A 8 -1.28 -5.52 -11.90
N LEU A 9 -0.06 -5.92 -11.51
CA LEU A 9 0.90 -5.00 -10.91
C LEU A 9 1.24 -3.85 -11.85
N SER A 10 1.38 -4.13 -13.15
CA SER A 10 1.73 -3.09 -14.14
C SER A 10 0.68 -1.98 -14.23
N ARG A 11 -0.54 -2.25 -13.81
CA ARG A 11 -1.64 -1.28 -13.83
C ARG A 11 -1.71 -0.41 -12.57
N VAL A 12 -0.94 -0.77 -11.54
CA VAL A 12 -0.92 -0.01 -10.30
C VAL A 12 -0.08 1.24 -10.49
N PRO A 13 -0.61 2.44 -10.21
CA PRO A 13 0.15 3.69 -10.40
C PRO A 13 1.49 3.71 -9.68
N LEU A 14 1.59 3.08 -8.52
CA LEU A 14 2.83 3.00 -7.75
C LEU A 14 3.96 2.34 -8.55
N PHE A 15 3.62 1.43 -9.46
CA PHE A 15 4.60 0.71 -10.27
C PHE A 15 4.81 1.32 -11.66
N ALA A 16 4.31 2.53 -11.89
CA ALA A 16 4.53 3.24 -13.15
C ALA A 16 6.04 3.45 -13.36
N GLY A 17 6.52 3.10 -14.54
CA GLY A 17 7.96 3.22 -14.87
C GLY A 17 8.81 2.05 -14.40
N VAL A 18 8.24 1.09 -13.70
CA VAL A 18 8.96 -0.13 -13.29
C VAL A 18 8.96 -1.11 -14.46
N SER A 19 10.14 -1.65 -14.80
CA SER A 19 10.28 -2.57 -15.92
C SER A 19 9.55 -3.89 -15.64
N ARG A 20 9.22 -4.63 -16.72
CA ARG A 20 8.58 -5.93 -16.57
C ARG A 20 9.43 -6.90 -15.76
N ARG A 21 10.73 -6.89 -15.96
CA ARG A 21 11.66 -7.74 -15.21
C ARG A 21 11.62 -7.43 -13.71
N GLU A 22 11.58 -6.15 -13.37
CA GLU A 22 11.47 -5.71 -11.98
C GLU A 22 10.09 -6.05 -11.38
N LEU A 23 9.02 -5.94 -12.20
CA LEU A 23 7.68 -6.34 -11.77
C LEU A 23 7.58 -7.84 -11.50
N GLU A 24 8.30 -8.66 -12.27
CA GLU A 24 8.36 -10.11 -12.02
C GLU A 24 8.98 -10.39 -10.65
N PHE A 25 10.01 -9.65 -10.28
CA PHE A 25 10.60 -9.76 -8.95
C PHE A 25 9.61 -9.37 -7.86
N VAL A 26 8.94 -8.22 -8.01
CA VAL A 26 7.93 -7.77 -7.05
C VAL A 26 6.79 -8.80 -6.95
N ALA A 27 6.35 -9.34 -8.09
CA ALA A 27 5.28 -10.34 -8.11
C ALA A 27 5.65 -11.59 -7.30
N SER A 28 6.93 -11.94 -7.26
CA SER A 28 7.39 -13.09 -6.47
C SER A 28 7.32 -12.86 -4.96
N LEU A 29 7.27 -11.59 -4.55
CA LEU A 29 7.26 -11.20 -3.13
C LEU A 29 5.87 -10.95 -2.56
N VAL A 30 4.92 -10.55 -3.41
CA VAL A 30 3.62 -10.07 -2.93
C VAL A 30 2.59 -11.20 -2.83
N ASP A 31 1.67 -11.04 -1.89
CA ASP A 31 0.49 -11.90 -1.78
C ASP A 31 -0.73 -11.10 -2.24
N GLU A 32 -1.70 -11.80 -2.82
CA GLU A 32 -3.00 -11.22 -3.18
C GLU A 32 -4.03 -11.74 -2.20
N VAL A 33 -4.83 -10.83 -1.63
CA VAL A 33 -5.81 -11.19 -0.61
C VAL A 33 -7.18 -10.58 -0.94
N SER A 34 -8.22 -11.33 -0.57
CA SER A 34 -9.60 -10.86 -0.61
C SER A 34 -10.02 -10.54 0.82
N LEU A 35 -10.48 -9.32 1.05
CA LEU A 35 -10.83 -8.82 2.38
C LEU A 35 -12.33 -8.59 2.47
N LYS A 36 -12.89 -8.89 3.62
CA LYS A 36 -14.32 -8.77 3.87
C LYS A 36 -14.68 -7.33 4.26
N PRO A 37 -15.94 -6.92 4.07
CA PRO A 37 -16.42 -5.62 4.57
C PRO A 37 -16.21 -5.49 6.08
N GLY A 38 -15.83 -4.28 6.53
CA GLY A 38 -15.69 -3.99 7.97
C GLY A 38 -14.47 -4.59 8.63
N GLN A 39 -13.52 -5.08 7.86
CA GLN A 39 -12.30 -5.67 8.41
C GLN A 39 -11.27 -4.59 8.74
N THR A 40 -10.75 -4.62 9.97
CA THR A 40 -9.68 -3.70 10.38
C THR A 40 -8.34 -4.25 9.89
N LEU A 41 -7.65 -3.46 9.08
CA LEU A 41 -6.37 -3.84 8.48
C LEU A 41 -5.18 -3.28 9.26
N ILE A 42 -5.32 -2.06 9.75
CA ILE A 42 -4.31 -1.35 10.53
C ILE A 42 -5.02 -0.67 11.69
N THR A 43 -4.44 -0.76 12.90
CA THR A 43 -4.98 -0.13 14.10
C THR A 43 -4.03 0.97 14.57
N GLU A 44 -4.55 2.18 14.72
CA GLU A 44 -3.80 3.33 15.23
C GLU A 44 -3.10 3.00 16.54
N GLY A 45 -1.84 3.35 16.66
CA GLY A 45 -1.06 3.09 17.85
C GLY A 45 -0.43 1.70 17.94
N GLN A 46 -0.77 0.79 17.05
CA GLN A 46 -0.21 -0.55 17.00
C GLN A 46 0.88 -0.66 15.94
N PRO A 47 1.82 -1.61 16.05
CA PRO A 47 2.81 -1.82 15.00
C PRO A 47 2.14 -2.15 13.67
N THR A 48 2.68 -1.60 12.58
CA THR A 48 2.22 -1.92 11.22
C THR A 48 3.02 -3.11 10.71
N GLU A 49 2.33 -4.19 10.36
CA GLU A 49 2.97 -5.44 9.94
C GLU A 49 2.92 -5.68 8.44
N ALA A 50 2.11 -4.90 7.71
CA ALA A 50 1.93 -5.11 6.28
C ALA A 50 1.72 -3.80 5.54
N PHE A 51 2.17 -3.79 4.30
CA PHE A 51 1.94 -2.73 3.33
C PHE A 51 0.87 -3.22 2.35
N PHE A 52 -0.12 -2.39 2.10
CA PHE A 52 -1.27 -2.75 1.26
C PHE A 52 -1.36 -1.85 0.04
N ILE A 53 -1.66 -2.45 -1.11
CA ILE A 53 -2.00 -1.73 -2.33
C ILE A 53 -3.40 -2.18 -2.75
N LEU A 54 -4.32 -1.25 -2.91
CA LEU A 54 -5.70 -1.56 -3.26
C LEU A 54 -5.83 -1.82 -4.76
N GLU A 55 -6.35 -2.99 -5.12
CA GLU A 55 -6.68 -3.32 -6.51
C GLU A 55 -8.15 -2.98 -6.81
N SER A 56 -9.04 -3.26 -5.86
CA SER A 56 -10.46 -2.91 -5.96
C SER A 56 -11.04 -2.68 -4.58
N GLY A 57 -12.13 -1.95 -4.52
CA GLY A 57 -12.79 -1.61 -3.27
C GLY A 57 -12.19 -0.38 -2.61
N HIS A 58 -12.67 -0.06 -1.42
CA HIS A 58 -12.31 1.15 -0.69
C HIS A 58 -12.05 0.84 0.77
N VAL A 59 -11.23 1.68 1.40
CA VAL A 59 -11.00 1.64 2.85
C VAL A 59 -11.22 3.03 3.44
N GLU A 60 -11.71 3.07 4.69
CA GLU A 60 -11.84 4.29 5.48
C GLU A 60 -10.63 4.42 6.38
N VAL A 61 -10.03 5.61 6.39
CA VAL A 61 -8.91 5.94 7.27
C VAL A 61 -9.42 6.88 8.35
N THR A 62 -9.24 6.50 9.62
CA THR A 62 -9.65 7.32 10.76
C THR A 62 -8.45 7.62 11.66
N ARG A 63 -8.50 8.76 12.31
CA ARG A 63 -7.49 9.17 13.28
C ARG A 63 -8.20 9.80 14.48
N GLY A 64 -7.94 9.24 15.68
CA GLY A 64 -8.66 9.69 16.87
C GLY A 64 -10.17 9.51 16.76
N GLY A 65 -10.61 8.47 16.04
CA GLY A 65 -12.01 8.18 15.85
C GLY A 65 -12.71 9.01 14.77
N LYS A 66 -11.99 9.92 14.11
CA LYS A 66 -12.57 10.79 13.06
C LYS A 66 -12.11 10.37 11.68
N PRO A 67 -13.01 10.32 10.69
CA PRO A 67 -12.62 10.05 9.31
C PRO A 67 -11.68 11.14 8.79
N VAL A 68 -10.52 10.73 8.28
CA VAL A 68 -9.53 11.68 7.72
C VAL A 68 -9.29 11.43 6.23
N ASN A 69 -9.60 10.24 5.72
CA ASN A 69 -9.40 9.94 4.31
C ASN A 69 -10.19 8.70 3.90
N ARG A 70 -10.37 8.55 2.61
CA ARG A 70 -10.91 7.34 2.00
C ARG A 70 -10.03 6.98 0.82
N LEU A 71 -9.53 5.74 0.80
CA LEU A 71 -8.63 5.28 -0.26
C LEU A 71 -9.35 4.28 -1.15
N GLY A 72 -8.99 4.25 -2.41
CA GLY A 72 -9.59 3.38 -3.42
C GLY A 72 -8.56 2.73 -4.32
N PRO A 73 -9.00 2.14 -5.46
CA PRO A 73 -8.11 1.40 -6.35
C PRO A 73 -6.89 2.21 -6.77
N GLY A 74 -5.72 1.59 -6.68
CA GLY A 74 -4.45 2.22 -6.99
C GLY A 74 -3.78 2.90 -5.81
N ASP A 75 -4.49 3.14 -4.73
CA ASP A 75 -3.93 3.73 -3.51
C ASP A 75 -3.23 2.68 -2.66
N PHE A 76 -2.36 3.13 -1.77
CA PHE A 76 -1.62 2.26 -0.86
C PHE A 76 -1.55 2.87 0.53
N PHE A 77 -1.29 2.02 1.52
CA PHE A 77 -1.15 2.45 2.91
C PHE A 77 -0.29 1.46 3.70
N GLY A 78 0.17 1.88 4.87
CA GLY A 78 1.03 1.08 5.74
C GLY A 78 2.52 1.41 5.61
N GLU A 79 2.90 2.30 4.67
CA GLU A 79 4.29 2.61 4.37
C GLU A 79 5.01 3.33 5.50
N ILE A 80 4.32 4.18 6.26
CA ILE A 80 4.96 4.94 7.33
C ILE A 80 5.51 4.01 8.39
N GLY A 81 4.69 3.10 8.91
CA GLY A 81 5.13 2.13 9.92
C GLY A 81 6.19 1.17 9.39
N MET A 82 6.15 0.87 8.09
CA MET A 82 7.13 0.00 7.45
C MET A 82 8.50 0.64 7.35
N LEU A 83 8.54 1.95 7.08
CA LEU A 83 9.80 2.66 6.84
C LEU A 83 10.49 3.07 8.14
N ASP A 84 9.75 3.53 9.13
CA ASP A 84 10.32 4.03 10.38
C ASP A 84 10.21 3.07 11.56
N ARG A 85 9.54 1.92 11.37
CA ARG A 85 9.27 0.92 12.39
C ARG A 85 8.50 1.46 13.59
N GLY A 86 7.76 2.54 13.37
CA GLY A 86 6.89 3.12 14.37
C GLY A 86 5.53 2.44 14.42
N THR A 87 4.65 2.98 15.24
CA THR A 87 3.27 2.53 15.28
C THR A 87 2.45 3.23 14.20
N ALA A 88 1.30 2.65 13.87
CA ALA A 88 0.41 3.21 12.88
C ALA A 88 -0.14 4.56 13.32
N THR A 89 -0.22 5.50 12.38
CA THR A 89 -0.71 6.86 12.63
C THR A 89 -2.22 6.98 12.45
N ALA A 90 -2.87 5.94 11.97
CA ALA A 90 -4.31 5.93 11.72
C ALA A 90 -4.82 4.49 11.71
N THR A 91 -6.14 4.35 11.84
CA THR A 91 -6.83 3.07 11.71
C THR A 91 -7.40 2.97 10.30
N VAL A 92 -7.27 1.79 9.68
CA VAL A 92 -7.75 1.52 8.32
C VAL A 92 -8.71 0.34 8.36
N VAL A 93 -9.94 0.57 7.89
CA VAL A 93 -11.02 -0.43 7.87
C VAL A 93 -11.60 -0.53 6.46
N THR A 94 -11.85 -1.73 5.99
CA THR A 94 -12.47 -1.94 4.67
C THR A 94 -13.91 -1.39 4.68
N ASP A 95 -14.24 -0.70 3.59
CA ASP A 95 -15.60 -0.20 3.34
C ASP A 95 -16.13 -0.96 2.13
N GLY A 96 -16.70 -2.14 2.39
CA GLY A 96 -17.09 -3.09 1.37
C GLY A 96 -16.01 -4.14 1.10
N PRO A 97 -16.25 -5.04 0.13
CA PRO A 97 -15.26 -6.05 -0.25
C PRO A 97 -14.04 -5.37 -0.89
N VAL A 98 -12.86 -5.87 -0.59
CA VAL A 98 -11.59 -5.31 -1.08
C VAL A 98 -10.71 -6.43 -1.62
N GLU A 99 -10.09 -6.18 -2.79
CA GLU A 99 -8.98 -6.99 -3.30
C GLU A 99 -7.72 -6.17 -3.14
N ALA A 100 -6.70 -6.74 -2.53
CA ALA A 100 -5.46 -6.02 -2.24
C ALA A 100 -4.23 -6.88 -2.49
N ILE A 101 -3.14 -6.17 -2.80
CA ILE A 101 -1.79 -6.73 -2.85
C ILE A 101 -1.15 -6.41 -1.51
N VAL A 102 -0.53 -7.40 -0.88
CA VAL A 102 0.04 -7.26 0.46
C VAL A 102 1.50 -7.66 0.46
N LEU A 103 2.33 -6.83 1.11
CA LEU A 103 3.73 -7.15 1.37
C LEU A 103 3.98 -7.09 2.88
N SER A 104 4.68 -8.09 3.40
CA SER A 104 5.19 -8.04 4.77
C SER A 104 6.29 -6.97 4.87
N HIS A 105 6.70 -6.65 6.09
CA HIS A 105 7.80 -5.72 6.34
C HIS A 105 9.06 -6.10 5.54
N THR A 106 9.47 -7.36 5.62
CA THR A 106 10.66 -7.86 4.91
C THR A 106 10.50 -7.79 3.41
N GLN A 107 9.35 -8.21 2.89
CA GLN A 107 9.06 -8.18 1.45
C GLN A 107 9.06 -6.74 0.91
N PHE A 108 8.48 -5.80 1.66
CA PHE A 108 8.46 -4.40 1.28
C PHE A 108 9.88 -3.84 1.20
N ARG A 109 10.71 -4.12 2.20
CA ARG A 109 12.11 -3.66 2.20
C ARG A 109 12.91 -4.27 1.07
N ASP A 110 12.71 -5.55 0.78
CA ASP A 110 13.40 -6.22 -0.33
C ASP A 110 12.99 -5.60 -1.67
N ALA A 111 11.71 -5.30 -1.85
CA ALA A 111 11.22 -4.66 -3.08
C ALA A 111 11.83 -3.26 -3.26
N ILE A 112 11.89 -2.46 -2.19
CA ILE A 112 12.46 -1.12 -2.21
C ILE A 112 13.96 -1.16 -2.52
N LYS A 113 14.70 -2.08 -1.88
CA LYS A 113 16.14 -2.20 -2.09
C LYS A 113 16.50 -2.64 -3.49
N ALA A 114 15.67 -3.49 -4.09
CA ALA A 114 15.94 -4.03 -5.41
C ALA A 114 15.51 -3.09 -6.55
N ASN A 115 14.80 -2.00 -6.24
CA ASN A 115 14.17 -1.20 -7.28
C ASN A 115 14.13 0.28 -6.92
N ASP A 116 15.05 1.06 -7.50
CA ASP A 116 15.15 2.50 -7.25
C ASP A 116 13.90 3.26 -7.69
N ASN A 117 13.29 2.86 -8.80
CA ASN A 117 12.06 3.49 -9.29
C ASN A 117 10.91 3.32 -8.30
N LEU A 118 10.77 2.13 -7.73
CA LEU A 118 9.73 1.87 -6.72
C LEU A 118 9.97 2.72 -5.48
N ALA A 119 11.21 2.81 -5.02
CA ALA A 119 11.58 3.64 -3.87
C ALA A 119 11.20 5.11 -4.11
N LEU A 120 11.54 5.64 -5.29
CA LEU A 120 11.20 7.02 -5.65
C LEU A 120 9.70 7.25 -5.74
N GLN A 121 8.94 6.29 -6.27
CA GLN A 121 7.49 6.40 -6.35
C GLN A 121 6.84 6.44 -4.96
N VAL A 122 7.33 5.62 -4.03
CA VAL A 122 6.83 5.63 -2.65
C VAL A 122 7.14 6.98 -1.99
N ILE A 123 8.36 7.47 -2.14
CA ILE A 123 8.78 8.77 -1.59
C ILE A 123 7.92 9.90 -2.15
N ALA A 124 7.70 9.92 -3.46
CA ALA A 124 6.88 10.94 -4.11
C ALA A 124 5.43 10.93 -3.61
N ALA A 125 4.86 9.74 -3.43
CA ALA A 125 3.50 9.60 -2.92
C ALA A 125 3.39 10.08 -1.47
N MET A 126 4.39 9.78 -0.65
CA MET A 126 4.45 10.27 0.74
C MET A 126 4.55 11.79 0.78
N ALA A 127 5.34 12.39 -0.10
CA ALA A 127 5.45 13.85 -0.19
C ALA A 127 4.11 14.49 -0.54
N LYS A 128 3.36 13.90 -1.47
CA LYS A 128 2.02 14.38 -1.83
C LYS A 128 1.07 14.35 -0.64
N ARG A 129 1.10 13.27 0.14
CA ARG A 129 0.25 13.15 1.33
C ARG A 129 0.61 14.19 2.38
N LEU A 130 1.90 14.44 2.60
CA LEU A 130 2.35 15.46 3.53
C LEU A 130 1.87 16.85 3.12
N ARG A 131 1.91 17.18 1.83
CA ARG A 131 1.42 18.46 1.34
C ARG A 131 -0.09 18.60 1.56
N ALA A 132 -0.84 17.55 1.29
CA ALA A 132 -2.29 17.56 1.50
C ALA A 132 -2.63 17.77 2.98
N ASP A 133 -1.94 17.04 3.87
CA ASP A 133 -2.17 17.14 5.32
C ASP A 133 -1.78 18.51 5.86
N ALA A 134 -0.77 19.15 5.27
CA ALA A 134 -0.31 20.47 5.69
C ALA A 134 -1.15 21.61 5.07
N GLY A 135 -2.10 21.31 4.18
CA GLY A 135 -2.92 22.32 3.51
C GLY A 135 -2.16 23.14 2.46
N THR A 136 -1.07 22.58 1.92
CA THR A 136 -0.24 23.25 0.91
C THR A 136 -0.30 22.55 -0.43
#